data_c3bec68053bc3be2505bb83dcdfc3d45
#
_entry.id   c3bec68053bc3be2505bb83dcdfc3d45
#
_cell.length_a   1.000
_cell.length_b   1.000
_cell.length_c   1.000
_cell.angle_alpha   90.00
_cell.angle_beta   90.00
_cell.angle_gamma   90.00
#
_symmetry.space_group_name_H-M   'P 1'
#
loop_
_entity.id
_entity.type
_entity.pdbx_description
1 polymer ?
#
loop_
_entity_poly.entity_id
_entity_poly.type
_entity_poly.pdbx_seq_one_letter_code
_entity_poly.pdbx_strand_id
1 'polypeptide(L)'
;MLRYETIRDMETEYHQNYPDSILLVLSGSFYNVYGKDSYILCYIFKYKIKNKLYRTLEDKEEYVITTGFPRNLLDKVLLDLEDKKINYVIKVKNKHDIFKDFKKLNTYKRRYEASKKYCMEKMKINEITSKLDELCGKRDFSSILEKIEDYINEYKNNVGHGC
;
A
#
# COMPACT_ATOMS: atom_id res chain seq x y z
N MET A 1 16.92 16.75 4.69
CA MET A 1 17.43 15.53 5.28
C MET A 1 16.36 14.99 6.23
N LEU A 2 15.93 13.76 6.07
CA LEU A 2 15.02 13.16 7.06
C LEU A 2 15.83 12.96 8.35
N ARG A 3 15.19 13.23 9.50
CA ARG A 3 15.80 13.10 10.84
C ARG A 3 16.05 11.63 11.22
N TYR A 4 15.56 10.71 10.44
CA TYR A 4 15.54 9.28 10.70
C TYR A 4 16.60 8.55 9.90
N GLU A 5 17.23 7.55 10.49
CA GLU A 5 18.22 6.71 9.81
C GLU A 5 17.55 5.81 8.77
N THR A 6 16.37 5.27 9.11
CA THR A 6 15.59 4.39 8.24
C THR A 6 14.13 4.83 8.13
N ILE A 7 13.42 4.32 7.13
CA ILE A 7 11.95 4.50 7.02
C ILE A 7 11.25 3.78 8.19
N ARG A 8 11.77 2.63 8.62
CA ARG A 8 11.20 1.87 9.74
C ARG A 8 11.32 2.62 11.06
N ASP A 9 12.42 3.33 11.30
CA ASP A 9 12.59 4.15 12.49
C ASP A 9 11.55 5.28 12.51
N MET A 10 11.35 5.93 11.37
CA MET A 10 10.31 6.94 11.22
C MET A 10 8.91 6.37 11.50
N GLU A 11 8.55 5.24 10.90
CA GLU A 11 7.25 4.59 11.13
C GLU A 11 7.08 4.23 12.61
N THR A 12 8.12 3.67 13.23
CA THR A 12 8.09 3.27 14.64
C THR A 12 7.83 4.46 15.55
N GLU A 13 8.57 5.57 15.37
CA GLU A 13 8.38 6.78 16.18
C GLU A 13 6.98 7.38 15.99
N TYR A 14 6.50 7.44 14.74
CA TYR A 14 5.17 7.99 14.47
C TYR A 14 4.05 7.14 15.04
N HIS A 15 4.14 5.82 14.95
CA HIS A 15 3.13 4.93 15.54
C HIS A 15 3.17 4.88 17.07
N GLN A 16 4.31 5.20 17.69
CA GLN A 16 4.39 5.40 19.15
C GLN A 16 3.67 6.67 19.58
N ASN A 17 3.85 7.77 18.82
CA ASN A 17 3.27 9.06 19.15
C ASN A 17 1.79 9.20 18.69
N TYR A 18 1.44 8.54 17.61
CA TYR A 18 0.12 8.58 16.97
C TYR A 18 -0.38 7.17 16.67
N PRO A 19 -0.69 6.37 17.71
CA PRO A 19 -1.20 5.04 17.52
C PRO A 19 -2.52 5.08 16.72
N ASP A 20 -2.79 4.04 15.97
CA ASP A 20 -3.99 3.92 15.14
C ASP A 20 -4.11 4.96 14.00
N SER A 21 -3.03 5.60 13.60
CA SER A 21 -3.01 6.62 12.54
C SER A 21 -2.21 6.17 11.31
N ILE A 22 -2.65 6.60 10.14
CA ILE A 22 -1.90 6.43 8.89
C ILE A 22 -0.94 7.61 8.72
N LEU A 23 0.32 7.33 8.43
CA LEU A 23 1.34 8.34 8.18
C LEU A 23 1.45 8.65 6.69
N LEU A 24 1.13 9.89 6.31
CA LEU A 24 1.25 10.43 4.96
C LEU A 24 2.49 11.33 4.87
N VAL A 25 3.52 10.92 4.15
CA VAL A 25 4.80 11.63 4.06
C VAL A 25 4.94 12.31 2.70
N LEU A 26 4.97 13.64 2.66
CA LEU A 26 5.22 14.38 1.43
C LEU A 26 6.69 14.29 1.03
N SER A 27 6.93 13.74 -0.17
CA SER A 27 8.24 13.68 -0.80
C SER A 27 8.11 14.07 -2.27
N GLY A 28 8.67 15.22 -2.64
CA GLY A 28 8.49 15.78 -3.97
C GLY A 28 7.02 16.08 -4.29
N SER A 29 6.53 15.52 -5.37
CA SER A 29 5.14 15.68 -5.84
C SER A 29 4.18 14.57 -5.37
N PHE A 30 4.63 13.68 -4.48
CA PHE A 30 3.85 12.54 -3.99
C PHE A 30 3.76 12.51 -2.47
N TYR A 31 2.61 12.08 -1.96
CA TYR A 31 2.48 11.55 -0.62
C TYR A 31 2.79 10.05 -0.65
N ASN A 32 3.80 9.65 0.10
CA ASN A 32 4.18 8.24 0.27
C ASN A 32 3.66 7.72 1.60
N VAL A 33 3.30 6.46 1.59
CA VAL A 33 2.81 5.71 2.74
C VAL A 33 3.60 4.40 2.80
N TYR A 34 4.00 3.99 3.98
CA TYR A 34 4.94 2.91 4.18
C TYR A 34 4.36 1.79 5.05
N GLY A 35 4.98 0.62 5.00
CA GLY A 35 4.72 -0.51 5.87
C GLY A 35 3.24 -0.90 5.98
N LYS A 36 2.76 -1.03 7.19
CA LYS A 36 1.36 -1.43 7.49
C LYS A 36 0.33 -0.45 6.96
N ASP A 37 0.62 0.84 6.96
CA ASP A 37 -0.25 1.89 6.46
C ASP A 37 -0.51 1.72 4.95
N SER A 38 0.50 1.25 4.20
CA SER A 38 0.39 0.96 2.78
C SER A 38 -0.67 -0.08 2.46
N TYR A 39 -0.82 -1.11 3.30
CA TYR A 39 -1.86 -2.12 3.11
C TYR A 39 -3.26 -1.53 3.24
N ILE A 40 -3.46 -0.68 4.26
CA ILE A 40 -4.75 -0.03 4.50
C ILE A 40 -5.11 0.88 3.31
N LEU A 41 -4.18 1.72 2.85
CA LEU A 41 -4.40 2.60 1.71
C LEU A 41 -4.67 1.84 0.40
N CYS A 42 -3.87 0.81 0.13
CA CYS A 42 -4.05 -0.05 -1.04
C CYS A 42 -5.45 -0.68 -1.04
N TYR A 43 -5.92 -1.16 0.11
CA TYR A 43 -7.24 -1.78 0.22
C TYR A 43 -8.38 -0.79 -0.01
N ILE A 44 -8.29 0.42 0.56
CA ILE A 44 -9.34 1.44 0.47
C ILE A 44 -9.40 2.07 -0.92
N PHE A 45 -8.25 2.51 -1.45
CA PHE A 45 -8.16 3.30 -2.68
C PHE A 45 -7.79 2.48 -3.91
N LYS A 46 -7.51 1.18 -3.74
CA LYS A 46 -7.02 0.30 -4.81
C LYS A 46 -5.72 0.79 -5.46
N TYR A 47 -4.93 1.57 -4.71
CA TYR A 47 -3.62 2.03 -5.18
C TYR A 47 -2.65 0.86 -5.32
N LYS A 48 -1.70 1.00 -6.25
CA LYS A 48 -0.67 -0.02 -6.47
C LYS A 48 0.27 -0.08 -5.28
N ILE A 49 0.39 -1.25 -4.67
CA ILE A 49 1.36 -1.53 -3.60
C ILE A 49 2.65 -2.10 -4.21
N LYS A 50 3.79 -1.69 -3.70
CA LYS A 50 5.12 -2.08 -4.19
C LYS A 50 6.03 -2.43 -3.02
N ASN A 51 6.97 -3.32 -3.27
CA ASN A 51 8.15 -3.49 -2.43
C ASN A 51 9.29 -2.68 -3.06
N LYS A 52 9.71 -1.61 -2.42
CA LYS A 52 10.70 -0.67 -2.95
C LYS A 52 11.97 -0.68 -2.12
N LEU A 53 13.11 -0.67 -2.82
CA LEU A 53 14.41 -0.53 -2.21
C LEU A 53 14.68 0.93 -1.87
N TYR A 54 15.05 1.19 -0.64
CA TYR A 54 15.55 2.47 -0.15
C TYR A 54 16.98 2.32 0.34
N ARG A 55 17.75 3.39 0.22
CA ARG A 55 19.07 3.47 0.85
C ARG A 55 18.96 4.29 2.14
N THR A 56 19.51 3.74 3.20
CA THR A 56 19.61 4.42 4.49
C THR A 56 20.75 5.45 4.47
N LEU A 57 20.85 6.27 5.51
CA LEU A 57 21.95 7.22 5.68
C LEU A 57 23.32 6.54 5.80
N GLU A 58 23.35 5.28 6.27
CA GLU A 58 24.56 4.45 6.34
C GLU A 58 24.83 3.64 5.06
N ASP A 59 24.19 4.00 3.94
CA ASP A 59 24.28 3.31 2.65
C ASP A 59 23.86 1.82 2.68
N LYS A 60 23.04 1.43 3.67
CA LYS A 60 22.44 0.11 3.75
C LYS A 60 21.17 0.06 2.92
N GLU A 61 20.89 -1.10 2.36
CA GLU A 61 19.67 -1.33 1.59
C GLU A 61 18.52 -1.77 2.50
N GLU A 62 17.38 -1.10 2.37
CA GLU A 62 16.14 -1.41 3.08
C GLU A 62 14.99 -1.62 2.09
N TYR A 63 14.38 -2.81 2.12
CA TYR A 63 13.15 -3.08 1.36
C TYR A 63 11.94 -2.70 2.19
N VAL A 64 11.12 -1.79 1.66
CA VAL A 64 9.93 -1.28 2.35
C VAL A 64 8.71 -1.40 1.44
N ILE A 65 7.65 -1.98 2.00
CA ILE A 65 6.33 -1.97 1.36
C ILE A 65 5.84 -0.52 1.32
N THR A 66 5.45 -0.06 0.16
CA THR A 66 5.00 1.32 -0.04
C THR A 66 3.87 1.44 -1.05
N THR A 67 3.05 2.44 -0.86
CA THR A 67 2.12 2.97 -1.83
C THR A 67 2.16 4.49 -1.77
N GLY A 68 1.43 5.17 -2.65
CA GLY A 68 1.38 6.61 -2.61
C GLY A 68 0.44 7.18 -3.67
N PHE A 69 0.22 8.48 -3.57
CA PHE A 69 -0.65 9.21 -4.47
C PHE A 69 -0.08 10.62 -4.76
N PRO A 70 -0.41 11.22 -5.92
CA PRO A 70 -0.01 12.57 -6.28
C PRO A 70 -0.51 13.61 -5.26
N ARG A 71 0.30 14.64 -5.01
CA ARG A 71 0.00 15.70 -4.05
C ARG A 71 -1.35 16.40 -4.29
N ASN A 72 -1.74 16.56 -5.55
CA ASN A 72 -3.01 17.20 -5.91
C ASN A 72 -4.25 16.37 -5.56
N LEU A 73 -4.09 15.11 -5.16
CA LEU A 73 -5.19 14.26 -4.68
C LEU A 73 -5.36 14.27 -3.16
N LEU A 74 -4.55 15.05 -2.42
CA LEU A 74 -4.58 15.05 -0.96
C LEU A 74 -5.98 15.31 -0.41
N ASP A 75 -6.64 16.37 -0.84
CA ASP A 75 -7.95 16.75 -0.31
C ASP A 75 -9.00 15.64 -0.50
N LYS A 76 -8.98 14.99 -1.66
CA LYS A 76 -9.86 13.85 -1.93
C LYS A 76 -9.56 12.67 -1.01
N VAL A 77 -8.28 12.34 -0.82
CA VAL A 77 -7.86 11.25 0.06
C VAL A 77 -8.25 11.55 1.51
N LEU A 78 -8.06 12.78 1.98
CA LEU A 78 -8.44 13.18 3.33
C LEU A 78 -9.94 13.09 3.56
N LEU A 79 -10.76 13.54 2.61
CA LEU A 79 -12.22 13.40 2.69
C LEU A 79 -12.65 11.93 2.84
N ASP A 80 -12.07 11.05 2.03
CA ASP A 80 -12.36 9.61 2.12
C ASP A 80 -11.89 8.98 3.44
N LEU A 81 -10.74 9.40 3.98
CA LEU A 81 -10.25 8.96 5.29
C LEU A 81 -11.16 9.47 6.43
N GLU A 82 -11.60 10.73 6.35
CA GLU A 82 -12.49 11.34 7.33
C GLU A 82 -13.88 10.71 7.31
N ASP A 83 -14.43 10.43 6.14
CA ASP A 83 -15.71 9.71 6.01
C ASP A 83 -15.63 8.33 6.67
N LYS A 84 -14.53 7.62 6.48
CA LYS A 84 -14.28 6.31 7.09
C LYS A 84 -13.80 6.37 8.55
N LYS A 85 -13.63 7.57 9.11
CA LYS A 85 -13.13 7.80 10.48
C LYS A 85 -11.77 7.13 10.70
N ILE A 86 -10.84 7.33 9.75
CA ILE A 86 -9.47 6.82 9.83
C ILE A 86 -8.56 7.95 10.27
N ASN A 87 -7.86 7.74 11.38
CA ASN A 87 -6.88 8.69 11.87
C ASN A 87 -5.71 8.82 10.91
N TYR A 88 -5.17 10.02 10.75
CA TYR A 88 -4.00 10.24 9.92
C TYR A 88 -3.06 11.30 10.48
N VAL A 89 -1.81 11.21 10.10
CA VAL A 89 -0.77 12.23 10.32
C VAL A 89 -0.19 12.62 8.97
N ILE A 90 -0.10 13.91 8.71
CA ILE A 90 0.54 14.45 7.50
C ILE A 90 1.88 15.03 7.91
N LYS A 91 2.96 14.46 7.35
CA LYS A 91 4.32 14.94 7.53
C LYS A 91 4.79 15.67 6.28
N VAL A 92 5.15 16.92 6.45
CA VAL A 92 5.80 17.76 5.45
C VAL A 92 7.13 18.26 6.00
N LYS A 93 8.21 18.15 5.20
CA LYS A 93 9.53 18.61 5.60
C LYS A 93 9.48 20.06 6.10
N ASN A 94 10.11 20.32 7.23
CA ASN A 94 10.21 21.66 7.86
C ASN A 94 8.86 22.30 8.22
N LYS A 95 7.80 21.53 8.40
CA LYS A 95 6.51 21.99 8.89
C LYS A 95 6.09 21.15 10.10
N HIS A 96 5.19 21.71 10.91
CA HIS A 96 4.53 20.94 11.96
C HIS A 96 3.66 19.85 11.35
N ASP A 97 3.60 18.71 12.01
CA ASP A 97 2.75 17.61 11.60
C ASP A 97 1.28 17.97 11.79
N ILE A 98 0.44 17.58 10.84
CA ILE A 98 -1.01 17.74 10.92
C ILE A 98 -1.58 16.39 11.35
N PHE A 99 -2.23 16.37 12.49
CA PHE A 99 -2.83 15.17 13.04
C PHE A 99 -4.35 15.27 13.12
N LYS A 100 -5.04 14.24 12.68
CA LYS A 100 -6.50 14.07 12.80
C LYS A 100 -6.83 12.80 13.55
N ASP A 101 -7.48 12.93 14.69
CA ASP A 101 -7.93 11.83 15.53
C ASP A 101 -9.45 11.84 15.67
N PHE A 102 -10.08 10.74 15.28
CA PHE A 102 -11.52 10.51 15.42
C PHE A 102 -11.89 9.81 16.73
N LYS A 103 -10.92 9.58 17.62
CA LYS A 103 -11.09 8.93 18.93
C LYS A 103 -11.76 7.56 18.86
N LYS A 104 -11.59 6.83 17.76
CA LYS A 104 -12.08 5.47 17.56
C LYS A 104 -10.96 4.48 17.83
N LEU A 105 -10.97 3.89 19.01
CA LEU A 105 -10.00 2.88 19.43
C LEU A 105 -10.07 1.62 18.56
N ASN A 106 -8.91 0.98 18.33
CA ASN A 106 -8.75 -0.34 17.71
C ASN A 106 -9.21 -0.48 16.24
N THR A 107 -9.52 0.60 15.55
CA THR A 107 -9.93 0.50 14.14
C THR A 107 -8.75 0.21 13.21
N TYR A 108 -7.55 0.71 13.53
CA TYR A 108 -6.35 0.55 12.72
C TYR A 108 -5.95 -0.93 12.57
N LYS A 109 -5.79 -1.66 13.69
CA LYS A 109 -5.42 -3.08 13.67
C LYS A 109 -6.40 -3.91 12.86
N ARG A 110 -7.70 -3.74 13.09
CA ARG A 110 -8.75 -4.43 12.34
C ARG A 110 -8.70 -4.12 10.84
N ARG A 111 -8.48 -2.85 10.47
CA ARG A 111 -8.33 -2.46 9.06
C ARG A 111 -7.10 -3.06 8.43
N TYR A 112 -5.97 -3.06 9.13
CA TYR A 112 -4.75 -3.68 8.66
C TYR A 112 -4.94 -5.18 8.41
N GLU A 113 -5.51 -5.92 9.36
CA GLU A 113 -5.76 -7.36 9.20
C GLU A 113 -6.72 -7.65 8.02
N ALA A 114 -7.78 -6.87 7.86
CA ALA A 114 -8.69 -7.02 6.73
C ALA A 114 -8.03 -6.71 5.37
N SER A 115 -7.12 -5.73 5.32
CA SER A 115 -6.43 -5.32 4.09
C SER A 115 -5.27 -6.23 3.71
N LYS A 116 -4.63 -6.86 4.69
CA LYS A 116 -3.38 -7.62 4.51
C LYS A 116 -3.51 -8.71 3.45
N LYS A 117 -4.51 -9.59 3.58
CA LYS A 117 -4.75 -10.68 2.63
C LYS A 117 -4.93 -10.15 1.21
N TYR A 118 -5.82 -9.17 1.04
CA TYR A 118 -6.09 -8.55 -0.26
C TYR A 118 -4.82 -7.97 -0.90
N CYS A 119 -4.03 -7.23 -0.14
CA CYS A 119 -2.83 -6.58 -0.67
C CYS A 119 -1.72 -7.58 -1.00
N MET A 120 -1.55 -8.64 -0.20
CA MET A 120 -0.60 -9.72 -0.52
C MET A 120 -0.99 -10.46 -1.80
N GLU A 121 -2.28 -10.74 -2.01
CA GLU A 121 -2.79 -11.30 -3.26
C GLU A 121 -2.53 -10.37 -4.45
N LYS A 122 -2.75 -9.04 -4.28
CA LYS A 122 -2.44 -8.04 -5.31
C LYS A 122 -0.95 -7.97 -5.66
N MET A 123 -0.08 -8.04 -4.66
CA MET A 123 1.37 -8.09 -4.90
C MET A 123 1.75 -9.34 -5.70
N LYS A 124 1.16 -10.49 -5.36
CA LYS A 124 1.39 -11.74 -6.09
C LYS A 124 0.89 -11.68 -7.53
N ILE A 125 -0.28 -11.11 -7.76
CA ILE A 125 -0.82 -10.86 -9.11
C ILE A 125 0.15 -9.99 -9.91
N ASN A 126 0.66 -8.89 -9.34
CA ASN A 126 1.61 -8.03 -10.02
C ASN A 126 2.91 -8.76 -10.39
N GLU A 127 3.42 -9.61 -9.49
CA GLU A 127 4.61 -10.44 -9.74
C GLU A 127 4.37 -11.42 -10.90
N ILE A 128 3.22 -12.12 -10.89
CA ILE A 128 2.86 -13.07 -11.94
C ILE A 128 2.69 -12.35 -13.27
N THR A 129 2.00 -11.19 -13.29
CA THR A 129 1.81 -10.37 -14.49
C THR A 129 3.15 -9.94 -15.09
N SER A 130 4.10 -9.49 -14.27
CA SER A 130 5.44 -9.13 -14.76
C SER A 130 6.16 -10.31 -15.41
N LYS A 131 6.06 -11.50 -14.83
CA LYS A 131 6.65 -12.73 -15.40
C LYS A 131 5.98 -13.12 -16.73
N LEU A 132 4.66 -12.94 -16.83
CA LEU A 132 3.94 -13.20 -18.08
C LEU A 132 4.34 -12.20 -19.18
N ASP A 133 4.52 -10.92 -18.83
CA ASP A 133 4.97 -9.89 -19.78
C ASP A 133 6.36 -10.22 -20.37
N GLU A 134 7.26 -10.79 -19.58
CA GLU A 134 8.59 -11.24 -20.03
C GLU A 134 8.51 -12.41 -21.06
N LEU A 135 7.41 -13.15 -21.05
CA LEU A 135 7.17 -14.26 -21.98
C LEU A 135 6.46 -13.85 -23.27
N CYS A 136 6.02 -12.61 -23.38
CA CYS A 136 5.35 -12.12 -24.59
C CYS A 136 6.24 -12.31 -25.83
N GLY A 137 5.66 -12.89 -26.89
CA GLY A 137 6.38 -13.19 -28.12
C GLY A 137 7.26 -14.46 -28.08
N LYS A 138 7.34 -15.17 -26.95
CA LYS A 138 8.00 -16.46 -26.89
C LYS A 138 7.15 -17.56 -27.55
N ARG A 139 7.84 -18.60 -28.03
CA ARG A 139 7.19 -19.77 -28.65
C ARG A 139 6.22 -20.40 -27.64
N ASP A 140 5.07 -20.80 -28.14
CA ASP A 140 4.00 -21.47 -27.37
C ASP A 140 3.37 -20.66 -26.22
N PHE A 141 3.69 -19.35 -26.08
CA PHE A 141 3.14 -18.53 -24.99
C PHE A 141 1.61 -18.35 -25.09
N SER A 142 1.05 -18.25 -26.29
CA SER A 142 -0.40 -18.17 -26.50
C SER A 142 -1.14 -19.37 -25.91
N SER A 143 -0.61 -20.57 -26.07
CA SER A 143 -1.19 -21.79 -25.48
C SER A 143 -1.18 -21.78 -23.94
N ILE A 144 -0.17 -21.13 -23.33
CA ILE A 144 -0.11 -20.94 -21.86
C ILE A 144 -1.20 -19.98 -21.42
N LEU A 145 -1.40 -18.88 -22.16
CA LEU A 145 -2.45 -17.89 -21.83
C LEU A 145 -3.85 -18.50 -21.91
N GLU A 146 -4.15 -19.30 -22.94
CA GLU A 146 -5.41 -20.02 -23.07
C GLU A 146 -5.69 -20.91 -21.86
N LYS A 147 -4.69 -21.70 -21.41
CA LYS A 147 -4.83 -22.54 -20.21
C LYS A 147 -5.08 -21.74 -18.94
N ILE A 148 -4.44 -20.57 -18.79
CA ILE A 148 -4.66 -19.69 -17.65
C ILE A 148 -6.09 -19.15 -17.68
N GLU A 149 -6.58 -18.74 -18.85
CA GLU A 149 -7.94 -18.23 -19.03
C GLU A 149 -8.98 -19.31 -18.70
N ASP A 150 -8.81 -20.53 -19.19
CA ASP A 150 -9.66 -21.67 -18.87
C ASP A 150 -9.73 -21.94 -17.37
N TYR A 151 -8.57 -21.94 -16.69
CA TYR A 151 -8.51 -22.12 -15.23
C TYR A 151 -9.27 -21.03 -14.46
N ILE A 152 -9.14 -19.77 -14.89
CA ILE A 152 -9.86 -18.66 -14.28
C ILE A 152 -11.36 -18.81 -14.48
N ASN A 153 -11.79 -19.23 -15.65
CA ASN A 153 -13.21 -19.40 -15.99
C ASN A 153 -13.83 -20.57 -15.20
N GLU A 154 -13.13 -21.70 -15.08
CA GLU A 154 -13.56 -22.82 -14.23
C GLU A 154 -13.70 -22.39 -12.76
N TYR A 155 -12.73 -21.66 -12.24
CA TYR A 155 -12.79 -21.17 -10.86
C TYR A 155 -13.98 -20.24 -10.64
N LYS A 156 -14.22 -19.27 -11.54
CA LYS A 156 -15.37 -18.36 -11.45
C LYS A 156 -16.71 -19.11 -11.44
N ASN A 157 -16.85 -20.13 -12.28
CA ASN A 157 -18.06 -20.94 -12.37
C ASN A 157 -18.30 -21.73 -11.07
N ASN A 158 -17.24 -22.27 -10.46
CA ASN A 158 -17.32 -23.04 -9.22
C ASN A 158 -17.63 -22.16 -7.99
N VAL A 159 -17.11 -20.93 -7.94
CA VAL A 159 -17.35 -19.99 -6.82
C VAL A 159 -18.73 -19.30 -6.96
N GLY A 160 -19.24 -19.12 -8.18
CA GLY A 160 -20.55 -18.51 -8.43
C GLY A 160 -21.77 -19.39 -8.04
N HIS A 161 -21.56 -20.67 -7.73
CA HIS A 161 -22.60 -21.60 -7.31
C HIS A 161 -22.62 -21.89 -5.81
N GLY A 162 -21.84 -21.16 -5.01
CA GLY A 162 -21.67 -21.33 -3.57
C GLY A 162 -22.32 -20.23 -2.71
N CYS A 163 -23.49 -19.70 -3.12
CA CYS A 163 -24.32 -18.81 -2.29
C CYS A 163 -25.70 -19.41 -2.11
#